data_8c3da372a1ed8153ae8e68aeb368c1c7
#
_entry.id   8c3da372a1ed8153ae8e68aeb368c1c7
#
_cell.length_a   1.000
_cell.length_b   1.000
_cell.length_c   1.000
_cell.angle_alpha   90.00
_cell.angle_beta   90.00
_cell.angle_gamma   90.00
#
_symmetry.space_group_name_H-M   'P 1'
#
loop_
_entity.id
_entity.type
_entity.pdbx_description
1 polymer ?
#
loop_
_entity_poly.entity_id
_entity_poly.type
_entity_poly.pdbx_seq_one_letter_code
_entity_poly.pdbx_strand_id
1 'polypeptide(L)'
;MPPAEGGGMEIIMLDKVNKDISKQRKYMNWNNMLLHLEALYVLDNALTEPEDDDLRLIRKFETDNMIKYIVDNGAGDKLTVLFTETAVLIKGFAHENSLNQFAATEWNQGIIDMMYEGLDEKMKNLFTDDERQETTFFIWYDGEVHQNKIEGNDGGRWLLGYAFDTYERFEEFARDYYDMEFDNDLLRKLYTYSALSELELSKLIQGV
;
A
#
# COMPACT_ATOMS: atom_id res chain seq x y z
N MET A 1 7.60 36.58 1.74
CA MET A 1 7.68 35.14 2.06
C MET A 1 7.85 34.38 0.75
N PRO A 2 8.91 33.60 0.54
CA PRO A 2 9.01 32.75 -0.63
C PRO A 2 8.10 31.51 -0.44
N PRO A 3 7.55 30.93 -1.54
CA PRO A 3 6.73 29.73 -1.46
C PRO A 3 7.59 28.52 -1.06
N ALA A 4 6.98 27.57 -0.35
CA ALA A 4 7.59 26.36 0.13
C ALA A 4 8.04 25.46 -1.04
N GLU A 5 9.34 25.12 -1.08
CA GLU A 5 9.96 24.21 -2.06
C GLU A 5 9.76 22.74 -1.66
N GLY A 6 8.51 22.30 -1.44
CA GLY A 6 8.23 20.89 -1.11
C GLY A 6 7.97 19.98 -2.31
N GLY A 7 7.53 20.54 -3.43
CA GLY A 7 7.08 19.73 -4.58
C GLY A 7 8.19 19.16 -5.49
N GLY A 8 9.42 19.62 -5.36
CA GLY A 8 10.50 19.22 -6.27
C GLY A 8 11.12 17.85 -5.96
N MET A 9 11.13 17.42 -4.71
CA MET A 9 11.77 16.18 -4.28
C MET A 9 10.86 14.96 -4.51
N GLU A 10 9.55 15.14 -4.34
CA GLU A 10 8.54 14.12 -4.61
C GLU A 10 8.51 13.71 -6.09
N ILE A 11 8.58 14.70 -7.00
CA ILE A 11 8.68 14.48 -8.45
C ILE A 11 10.00 13.79 -8.82
N ILE A 12 11.11 14.10 -8.14
CA ILE A 12 12.43 13.51 -8.41
C ILE A 12 12.49 12.05 -7.93
N MET A 13 11.84 11.70 -6.83
CA MET A 13 11.79 10.32 -6.34
C MET A 13 10.88 9.46 -7.23
N LEU A 14 9.71 9.95 -7.60
CA LEU A 14 8.82 9.35 -8.58
C LEU A 14 9.52 9.16 -9.94
N ASP A 15 10.31 10.14 -10.42
CA ASP A 15 11.06 10.05 -11.67
C ASP A 15 12.24 9.05 -11.59
N LYS A 16 12.90 8.90 -10.45
CA LYS A 16 13.95 7.89 -10.26
C LYS A 16 13.36 6.48 -10.22
N VAL A 17 12.32 6.26 -9.42
CA VAL A 17 11.58 4.99 -9.36
C VAL A 17 11.03 4.64 -10.74
N ASN A 18 10.47 5.61 -11.48
CA ASN A 18 9.96 5.43 -12.82
C ASN A 18 11.04 5.07 -13.87
N LYS A 19 12.27 5.54 -13.76
CA LYS A 19 13.34 5.28 -14.75
C LYS A 19 13.92 3.89 -14.66
N ASP A 20 14.05 3.31 -13.46
CA ASP A 20 14.63 1.98 -13.30
C ASP A 20 13.59 0.85 -13.50
N ILE A 21 12.33 1.09 -13.16
CA ILE A 21 11.24 0.11 -13.30
C ILE A 21 10.74 -0.01 -14.76
N SER A 22 10.98 0.99 -15.61
CA SER A 22 10.54 0.98 -17.03
C SER A 22 11.15 -0.16 -17.87
N LYS A 23 12.17 -0.84 -17.38
CA LYS A 23 12.89 -1.90 -18.13
C LYS A 23 12.40 -3.33 -17.92
N GLN A 24 11.56 -3.60 -16.91
CA GLN A 24 11.10 -4.97 -16.61
C GLN A 24 9.58 -5.10 -16.45
N ARG A 25 8.85 -4.76 -17.49
CA ARG A 25 7.38 -4.91 -17.57
C ARG A 25 6.99 -6.37 -17.81
N LYS A 26 6.76 -7.18 -16.79
CA LYS A 26 6.01 -8.42 -17.06
C LYS A 26 4.99 -8.89 -16.01
N TYR A 27 5.00 -8.49 -14.73
CA TYR A 27 4.10 -9.12 -13.76
C TYR A 27 3.39 -8.21 -12.75
N MET A 28 3.92 -7.05 -12.40
CA MET A 28 3.23 -6.06 -11.57
C MET A 28 3.73 -4.69 -11.96
N ASN A 29 2.83 -3.74 -12.21
CA ASN A 29 3.23 -2.38 -12.51
C ASN A 29 3.42 -1.62 -11.18
N TRP A 30 4.62 -1.72 -10.60
CA TRP A 30 4.97 -1.15 -9.30
C TRP A 30 4.72 0.36 -9.23
N ASN A 31 4.88 1.07 -10.35
CA ASN A 31 4.57 2.49 -10.45
C ASN A 31 3.09 2.75 -10.28
N ASN A 32 2.25 1.93 -10.91
CA ASN A 32 0.81 2.06 -10.74
C ASN A 32 0.40 1.73 -9.30
N MET A 33 1.04 0.73 -8.66
CA MET A 33 0.75 0.42 -7.26
C MET A 33 1.01 1.63 -6.34
N LEU A 34 2.15 2.31 -6.53
CA LEU A 34 2.44 3.53 -5.77
C LEU A 34 1.38 4.61 -6.01
N LEU A 35 1.04 4.86 -7.30
CA LEU A 35 0.02 5.85 -7.66
C LEU A 35 -1.36 5.49 -7.08
N HIS A 36 -1.75 4.23 -7.13
CA HIS A 36 -3.06 3.81 -6.64
C HIS A 36 -3.17 3.87 -5.12
N LEU A 37 -2.11 3.49 -4.40
CA LEU A 37 -2.05 3.65 -2.94
C LEU A 37 -2.03 5.12 -2.53
N GLU A 38 -1.34 5.97 -3.28
CA GLU A 38 -1.38 7.42 -3.06
C GLU A 38 -2.78 7.99 -3.32
N ALA A 39 -3.46 7.53 -4.39
CA ALA A 39 -4.84 7.94 -4.67
C ALA A 39 -5.79 7.54 -3.54
N LEU A 40 -5.66 6.31 -3.02
CA LEU A 40 -6.43 5.85 -1.87
C LEU A 40 -6.12 6.69 -0.63
N TYR A 41 -4.84 6.97 -0.35
CA TYR A 41 -4.42 7.78 0.78
C TYR A 41 -4.99 9.21 0.70
N VAL A 42 -4.95 9.85 -0.47
CA VAL A 42 -5.50 11.20 -0.66
C VAL A 42 -7.01 11.20 -0.44
N LEU A 43 -7.72 10.20 -0.96
CA LEU A 43 -9.16 10.07 -0.78
C LEU A 43 -9.53 9.85 0.69
N ASP A 44 -8.92 8.85 1.32
CA ASP A 44 -9.16 8.49 2.72
C ASP A 44 -8.85 9.66 3.67
N ASN A 45 -7.72 10.33 3.44
CA ASN A 45 -7.33 11.48 4.24
C ASN A 45 -8.27 12.69 4.09
N ALA A 46 -8.93 12.82 2.95
CA ALA A 46 -9.89 13.89 2.71
C ALA A 46 -11.27 13.61 3.32
N LEU A 47 -11.63 12.32 3.49
CA LEU A 47 -12.94 11.89 3.98
C LEU A 47 -12.94 11.56 5.48
N THR A 48 -11.78 11.28 6.07
CA THR A 48 -11.66 10.97 7.50
C THR A 48 -11.36 12.24 8.29
N GLU A 49 -12.20 12.58 9.25
CA GLU A 49 -11.98 13.72 10.13
C GLU A 49 -10.72 13.52 11.00
N PRO A 50 -10.00 14.61 11.38
CA PRO A 50 -8.78 14.50 12.18
C PRO A 50 -8.96 13.80 13.53
N GLU A 51 -10.12 13.91 14.15
CA GLU A 51 -10.47 13.24 15.41
C GLU A 51 -10.69 11.74 15.26
N ASP A 52 -10.96 11.27 14.05
CA ASP A 52 -11.21 9.88 13.70
C ASP A 52 -9.97 9.20 13.07
N ASP A 53 -8.76 9.69 13.37
CA ASP A 53 -7.52 9.17 12.80
C ASP A 53 -7.32 7.66 13.01
N ASP A 54 -7.85 7.11 14.08
CA ASP A 54 -7.82 5.66 14.36
C ASP A 54 -8.69 4.84 13.37
N LEU A 55 -9.66 5.49 12.71
CA LEU A 55 -10.56 4.86 11.73
C LEU A 55 -10.02 4.92 10.29
N ARG A 56 -8.87 5.54 10.06
CA ARG A 56 -8.27 5.63 8.72
C ARG A 56 -7.98 4.26 8.14
N LEU A 57 -8.48 4.05 6.93
CA LEU A 57 -8.21 2.85 6.15
C LEU A 57 -6.72 2.75 5.78
N ILE A 58 -6.09 3.87 5.42
CA ILE A 58 -4.70 3.89 4.95
C ILE A 58 -3.89 4.97 5.63
N ARG A 59 -2.67 4.60 6.04
CA ARG A 59 -1.67 5.53 6.59
C ARG A 59 -0.44 5.55 5.70
N LYS A 60 0.18 6.74 5.56
CA LYS A 60 1.42 6.96 4.82
C LYS A 60 2.51 7.40 5.78
N PHE A 61 3.67 6.79 5.67
CA PHE A 61 4.90 7.20 6.36
C PHE A 61 5.99 7.44 5.32
N GLU A 62 6.62 8.58 5.37
CA GLU A 62 7.61 8.99 4.38
C GLU A 62 8.88 9.47 5.08
N THR A 63 10.03 9.06 4.54
CA THR A 63 11.37 9.52 4.90
C THR A 63 12.15 9.81 3.62
N ASP A 64 13.37 10.33 3.75
CA ASP A 64 14.23 10.65 2.60
C ASP A 64 14.47 9.44 1.66
N ASN A 65 14.35 8.21 2.17
CA ASN A 65 14.75 7.00 1.44
C ASN A 65 13.63 5.97 1.26
N MET A 66 12.44 6.21 1.81
CA MET A 66 11.34 5.25 1.70
C MET A 66 9.96 5.90 1.82
N ILE A 67 8.97 5.27 1.18
CA ILE A 67 7.55 5.55 1.37
C ILE A 67 6.89 4.24 1.80
N LYS A 68 6.15 4.26 2.92
CA LYS A 68 5.45 3.11 3.48
C LYS A 68 3.97 3.41 3.57
N TYR A 69 3.14 2.59 2.95
CA TYR A 69 1.69 2.60 3.11
C TYR A 69 1.28 1.41 3.97
N ILE A 70 0.35 1.65 4.89
CA ILE A 70 -0.30 0.61 5.68
C ILE A 70 -1.80 0.76 5.48
N VAL A 71 -2.41 -0.22 4.82
CA VAL A 71 -3.86 -0.37 4.74
C VAL A 71 -4.29 -1.28 5.88
N ASP A 72 -5.21 -0.81 6.72
CA ASP A 72 -5.80 -1.56 7.84
C ASP A 72 -7.33 -1.47 7.68
N ASN A 73 -7.97 -2.60 7.42
CA ASN A 73 -9.41 -2.63 7.16
C ASN A 73 -10.28 -2.57 8.42
N GLY A 74 -9.68 -2.41 9.59
CA GLY A 74 -10.38 -2.40 10.88
C GLY A 74 -10.91 -3.76 11.33
N ALA A 75 -10.85 -4.79 10.48
CA ALA A 75 -11.25 -6.16 10.77
C ALA A 75 -10.08 -7.06 11.19
N GLY A 76 -8.90 -6.48 11.38
CA GLY A 76 -7.68 -7.17 11.78
C GLY A 76 -6.77 -7.56 10.62
N ASP A 77 -7.15 -7.26 9.38
CA ASP A 77 -6.33 -7.54 8.20
C ASP A 77 -5.54 -6.30 7.79
N LYS A 78 -4.27 -6.49 7.41
CA LYS A 78 -3.38 -5.39 7.05
C LYS A 78 -2.59 -5.70 5.78
N LEU A 79 -2.44 -4.69 4.91
CA LEU A 79 -1.50 -4.69 3.81
C LEU A 79 -0.47 -3.60 4.07
N THR A 80 0.80 -3.95 4.12
CA THR A 80 1.91 -3.00 4.19
C THR A 80 2.68 -3.03 2.88
N VAL A 81 2.83 -1.88 2.22
CA VAL A 81 3.65 -1.73 1.02
C VAL A 81 4.70 -0.66 1.28
N LEU A 82 5.95 -1.04 1.10
CA LEU A 82 7.10 -0.19 1.35
C LEU A 82 7.91 -0.04 0.07
N PHE A 83 8.07 1.18 -0.40
CA PHE A 83 8.88 1.56 -1.55
C PHE A 83 10.19 2.14 -1.06
N THR A 84 11.30 1.63 -1.58
CA THR A 84 12.65 2.17 -1.39
C THR A 84 13.25 2.56 -2.73
N GLU A 85 14.47 3.13 -2.74
CA GLU A 85 15.18 3.42 -3.99
C GLU A 85 15.46 2.16 -4.84
N THR A 86 15.58 0.99 -4.22
CA THR A 86 16.06 -0.24 -4.87
C THR A 86 15.08 -1.39 -4.83
N ALA A 87 14.03 -1.30 -4.02
CA ALA A 87 13.11 -2.41 -3.81
C ALA A 87 11.67 -1.96 -3.50
N VAL A 88 10.72 -2.85 -3.75
CA VAL A 88 9.36 -2.77 -3.22
C VAL A 88 9.13 -3.99 -2.34
N LEU A 89 8.71 -3.77 -1.09
CA LEU A 89 8.42 -4.82 -0.12
C LEU A 89 6.93 -4.81 0.20
N ILE A 90 6.28 -5.96 0.12
CA ILE A 90 4.84 -6.11 0.34
C ILE A 90 4.63 -7.19 1.40
N LYS A 91 3.98 -6.81 2.47
CA LYS A 91 3.62 -7.67 3.59
C LYS A 91 2.11 -7.67 3.77
N GLY A 92 1.50 -8.84 3.85
CA GLY A 92 0.11 -8.99 4.24
C GLY A 92 -0.04 -9.74 5.57
N PHE A 93 -1.05 -9.34 6.30
CA PHE A 93 -1.52 -10.05 7.49
C PHE A 93 -3.03 -10.24 7.36
N ALA A 94 -3.46 -11.46 7.06
CA ALA A 94 -4.87 -11.87 7.04
C ALA A 94 -5.17 -12.60 8.35
N HIS A 95 -5.93 -11.96 9.24
CA HIS A 95 -6.04 -12.41 10.62
C HIS A 95 -6.73 -13.78 10.78
N GLU A 96 -7.65 -14.13 9.89
CA GLU A 96 -8.31 -15.45 9.87
C GLU A 96 -7.51 -16.51 9.08
N ASN A 97 -6.39 -16.15 8.46
CA ASN A 97 -5.58 -17.11 7.71
C ASN A 97 -4.88 -18.08 8.65
N SER A 98 -4.81 -19.37 8.26
CA SER A 98 -4.16 -20.40 9.07
C SER A 98 -2.64 -20.21 9.26
N LEU A 99 -2.00 -19.27 8.53
CA LEU A 99 -0.62 -18.87 8.75
C LEU A 99 -0.46 -17.81 9.84
N ASN A 100 -1.56 -17.23 10.34
CA ASN A 100 -1.53 -16.31 11.46
C ASN A 100 -1.10 -17.03 12.74
N GLN A 101 0.11 -16.71 13.21
CA GLN A 101 0.69 -17.38 14.37
C GLN A 101 0.06 -16.92 15.69
N PHE A 102 -0.58 -15.74 15.74
CA PHE A 102 -1.32 -15.29 16.94
C PHE A 102 -2.61 -16.08 17.17
N ALA A 103 -3.17 -16.70 16.13
CA ALA A 103 -4.33 -17.58 16.23
C ALA A 103 -3.96 -19.06 16.31
N ALA A 104 -2.67 -19.41 16.19
CA ALA A 104 -2.19 -20.78 16.23
C ALA A 104 -2.27 -21.36 17.67
N THR A 105 -2.52 -22.66 17.79
CA THR A 105 -2.48 -23.36 19.10
C THR A 105 -1.07 -23.31 19.71
N GLU A 106 -0.05 -23.39 18.87
CA GLU A 106 1.37 -23.28 19.24
C GLU A 106 2.06 -22.34 18.27
N TRP A 107 2.82 -21.38 18.79
CA TRP A 107 3.61 -20.46 17.96
C TRP A 107 4.71 -21.20 17.21
N ASN A 108 4.78 -20.96 15.91
CA ASN A 108 5.83 -21.52 15.05
C ASN A 108 6.62 -20.40 14.34
N GLN A 109 7.72 -19.98 14.94
CA GLN A 109 8.58 -18.95 14.37
C GLN A 109 9.11 -19.34 12.98
N GLY A 110 9.30 -20.64 12.70
CA GLY A 110 9.78 -21.10 11.39
C GLY A 110 8.87 -20.75 10.22
N ILE A 111 7.58 -20.55 10.44
CA ILE A 111 6.63 -20.08 9.41
C ILE A 111 6.94 -18.62 9.06
N ILE A 112 7.16 -17.77 10.05
CA ILE A 112 7.53 -16.37 9.84
C ILE A 112 8.90 -16.26 9.17
N ASP A 113 9.90 -17.00 9.69
CA ASP A 113 11.27 -16.96 9.16
C ASP A 113 11.33 -17.37 7.70
N MET A 114 10.56 -18.41 7.31
CA MET A 114 10.45 -18.86 5.93
C MET A 114 9.89 -17.77 5.00
N MET A 115 8.95 -16.94 5.45
CA MET A 115 8.39 -15.87 4.61
C MET A 115 9.43 -14.83 4.22
N TYR A 116 10.45 -14.62 5.09
CA TYR A 116 11.54 -13.67 4.90
C TYR A 116 12.84 -14.32 4.42
N GLU A 117 12.83 -15.63 4.14
CA GLU A 117 14.01 -16.33 3.66
C GLU A 117 14.52 -15.75 2.34
N GLY A 118 15.81 -15.43 2.25
CA GLY A 118 16.43 -14.83 1.08
C GLY A 118 16.34 -13.30 1.01
N LEU A 119 15.55 -12.65 1.88
CA LEU A 119 15.54 -11.20 1.95
C LEU A 119 16.80 -10.69 2.65
N ASP A 120 17.42 -9.63 2.10
CA ASP A 120 18.57 -8.96 2.70
C ASP A 120 18.25 -8.42 4.11
N GLU A 121 19.19 -8.53 5.04
CA GLU A 121 18.98 -8.12 6.43
C GLU A 121 18.69 -6.62 6.59
N LYS A 122 19.21 -5.76 5.70
CA LYS A 122 18.88 -4.33 5.75
C LYS A 122 17.41 -4.09 5.38
N MET A 123 16.88 -4.87 4.42
CA MET A 123 15.48 -4.80 4.04
C MET A 123 14.56 -5.38 5.14
N LYS A 124 14.96 -6.47 5.81
CA LYS A 124 14.24 -7.01 6.97
C LYS A 124 14.12 -5.98 8.11
N ASN A 125 15.19 -5.23 8.35
CA ASN A 125 15.26 -4.22 9.41
C ASN A 125 14.43 -2.96 9.12
N LEU A 126 13.79 -2.85 7.94
CA LEU A 126 12.76 -1.83 7.67
C LEU A 126 11.42 -2.16 8.34
N PHE A 127 11.28 -3.37 8.86
CA PHE A 127 10.15 -3.81 9.67
C PHE A 127 10.62 -4.09 11.10
N THR A 128 9.85 -3.66 12.08
CA THR A 128 10.08 -4.02 13.48
C THR A 128 9.84 -5.52 13.70
N ASP A 129 10.26 -6.06 14.84
CA ASP A 129 10.01 -7.46 15.18
C ASP A 129 8.51 -7.76 15.23
N ASP A 130 7.71 -6.86 15.81
CA ASP A 130 6.26 -7.00 15.89
C ASP A 130 5.63 -6.97 14.49
N GLU A 131 6.05 -6.04 13.62
CA GLU A 131 5.57 -6.00 12.24
C GLU A 131 5.91 -7.29 11.48
N ARG A 132 7.06 -7.90 11.72
CA ARG A 132 7.43 -9.18 11.09
C ARG A 132 6.58 -10.35 11.59
N GLN A 133 6.21 -10.35 12.87
CA GLN A 133 5.33 -11.37 13.44
C GLN A 133 3.92 -11.30 12.84
N GLU A 134 3.42 -10.11 12.54
CA GLU A 134 2.17 -9.87 11.82
C GLU A 134 2.36 -10.12 10.31
N THR A 135 2.65 -11.35 9.89
CA THR A 135 2.84 -11.70 8.48
C THR A 135 2.20 -13.03 8.14
N THR A 136 1.37 -13.03 7.10
CA THR A 136 0.79 -14.26 6.52
C THR A 136 1.22 -14.47 5.07
N PHE A 137 1.70 -13.40 4.39
CA PHE A 137 2.47 -13.50 3.15
C PHE A 137 3.48 -12.36 3.05
N PHE A 138 4.57 -12.61 2.30
CA PHE A 138 5.58 -11.60 1.98
C PHE A 138 6.02 -11.72 0.53
N ILE A 139 6.13 -10.59 -0.16
CA ILE A 139 6.60 -10.49 -1.54
C ILE A 139 7.58 -9.33 -1.59
N TRP A 140 8.68 -9.48 -2.34
CA TRP A 140 9.54 -8.34 -2.62
C TRP A 140 10.02 -8.32 -4.07
N TYR A 141 10.38 -7.14 -4.50
CA TYR A 141 10.94 -6.87 -5.82
C TYR A 141 12.18 -6.01 -5.67
N ASP A 142 13.32 -6.50 -6.19
CA ASP A 142 14.62 -5.84 -6.20
C ASP A 142 15.29 -5.92 -7.59
N GLY A 143 14.46 -5.99 -8.63
CA GLY A 143 14.81 -6.30 -10.02
C GLY A 143 14.12 -7.56 -10.50
N GLU A 144 13.85 -8.50 -9.59
CA GLU A 144 13.04 -9.70 -9.80
C GLU A 144 11.99 -9.83 -8.71
N VAL A 145 10.90 -10.56 -9.01
CA VAL A 145 9.86 -10.82 -8.01
C VAL A 145 10.23 -12.07 -7.21
N HIS A 146 10.32 -11.89 -5.91
CA HIS A 146 10.59 -12.95 -4.96
C HIS A 146 9.38 -13.15 -4.05
N GLN A 147 9.11 -14.40 -3.70
CA GLN A 147 8.13 -14.73 -2.71
C GLN A 147 8.37 -16.16 -2.22
N ASN A 148 8.29 -16.35 -0.92
CA ASN A 148 8.25 -17.67 -0.33
C ASN A 148 6.79 -18.10 -0.11
N LYS A 149 6.47 -19.31 -0.53
CA LYS A 149 5.08 -19.83 -0.50
C LYS A 149 5.01 -21.03 0.44
N ILE A 150 3.94 -21.07 1.19
CA ILE A 150 3.53 -22.26 1.91
C ILE A 150 2.55 -23.02 1.02
N GLU A 151 2.83 -24.29 0.76
CA GLU A 151 2.02 -25.12 -0.13
C GLU A 151 0.56 -25.15 0.34
N GLY A 152 -0.36 -24.90 -0.59
CA GLY A 152 -1.81 -24.92 -0.33
C GLY A 152 -2.37 -23.69 0.39
N ASN A 153 -1.55 -22.68 0.70
CA ASN A 153 -2.02 -21.45 1.33
C ASN A 153 -1.39 -20.22 0.65
N ASP A 154 -2.21 -19.26 0.24
CA ASP A 154 -1.77 -18.02 -0.39
C ASP A 154 -1.47 -16.90 0.61
N GLY A 155 -1.69 -17.13 1.90
CA GLY A 155 -1.43 -16.16 2.98
C GLY A 155 -2.43 -15.01 3.03
N GLY A 156 -3.52 -15.05 2.28
CA GLY A 156 -4.48 -13.93 2.23
C GLY A 156 -4.11 -12.87 1.18
N ARG A 157 -3.59 -13.30 0.03
CA ARG A 157 -3.18 -12.38 -1.07
C ARG A 157 -4.32 -11.56 -1.66
N TRP A 158 -5.56 -11.83 -1.32
CA TRP A 158 -6.68 -10.97 -1.67
C TRP A 158 -6.46 -9.52 -1.19
N LEU A 159 -5.65 -9.32 -0.12
CA LEU A 159 -5.24 -8.01 0.37
C LEU A 159 -4.53 -7.15 -0.69
N LEU A 160 -3.86 -7.77 -1.68
CA LEU A 160 -3.29 -7.04 -2.81
C LEU A 160 -4.35 -6.29 -3.64
N GLY A 161 -5.62 -6.64 -3.46
CA GLY A 161 -6.74 -5.92 -4.06
C GLY A 161 -6.82 -4.44 -3.69
N TYR A 162 -6.30 -4.04 -2.53
CA TYR A 162 -6.19 -2.63 -2.12
C TYR A 162 -5.21 -1.80 -2.97
N ALA A 163 -4.38 -2.43 -3.79
CA ALA A 163 -3.54 -1.75 -4.76
C ALA A 163 -4.28 -1.38 -6.06
N PHE A 164 -5.53 -1.80 -6.22
CA PHE A 164 -6.46 -1.49 -7.31
C PHE A 164 -5.82 -1.48 -8.71
N ASP A 165 -5.80 -2.63 -9.36
CA ASP A 165 -5.21 -2.80 -10.69
C ASP A 165 -6.00 -2.10 -11.81
N THR A 166 -7.28 -1.75 -11.57
CA THR A 166 -8.14 -1.01 -12.50
C THR A 166 -8.93 0.11 -11.81
N TYR A 167 -9.30 1.14 -12.61
CA TYR A 167 -10.15 2.23 -12.12
C TYR A 167 -11.50 1.74 -11.64
N GLU A 168 -12.11 0.81 -12.35
CA GLU A 168 -13.44 0.28 -12.04
C GLU A 168 -13.48 -0.34 -10.64
N ARG A 169 -12.42 -1.07 -10.25
CA ARG A 169 -12.29 -1.65 -8.90
C ARG A 169 -12.06 -0.58 -7.84
N PHE A 170 -11.29 0.45 -8.16
CA PHE A 170 -11.09 1.58 -7.26
C PHE A 170 -12.39 2.36 -7.04
N GLU A 171 -13.13 2.65 -8.12
CA GLU A 171 -14.41 3.35 -8.08
C GLU A 171 -15.46 2.57 -7.27
N GLU A 172 -15.63 1.27 -7.56
CA GLU A 172 -16.55 0.38 -6.85
C GLU A 172 -16.21 0.37 -5.35
N PHE A 173 -14.93 0.15 -5.01
CA PHE A 173 -14.48 0.16 -3.63
C PHE A 173 -14.73 1.51 -2.95
N ALA A 174 -14.40 2.63 -3.59
CA ALA A 174 -14.56 3.95 -3.01
C ALA A 174 -16.03 4.25 -2.67
N ARG A 175 -16.94 3.92 -3.60
CA ARG A 175 -18.39 4.11 -3.39
C ARG A 175 -18.93 3.24 -2.25
N ASP A 176 -18.57 1.96 -2.26
CA ASP A 176 -19.05 0.99 -1.27
C ASP A 176 -18.48 1.26 0.12
N TYR A 177 -17.18 1.55 0.21
CA TYR A 177 -16.50 1.72 1.49
C TYR A 177 -16.88 3.03 2.19
N TYR A 178 -16.97 4.13 1.43
CA TYR A 178 -17.31 5.45 1.99
C TYR A 178 -18.81 5.74 1.97
N ASP A 179 -19.64 4.85 1.39
CA ASP A 179 -21.09 5.04 1.21
C ASP A 179 -21.43 6.40 0.57
N MET A 180 -20.70 6.76 -0.49
CA MET A 180 -20.77 8.07 -1.15
C MET A 180 -20.80 7.95 -2.66
N GLU A 181 -21.50 8.93 -3.28
CA GLU A 181 -21.41 9.17 -4.72
C GLU A 181 -20.33 10.21 -5.02
N PHE A 182 -19.48 9.91 -6.01
CA PHE A 182 -18.36 10.76 -6.41
C PHE A 182 -18.54 11.26 -7.84
N ASP A 183 -17.99 12.45 -8.12
CA ASP A 183 -17.80 12.91 -9.49
C ASP A 183 -16.79 11.97 -10.20
N ASN A 184 -17.28 11.28 -11.24
CA ASN A 184 -16.51 10.26 -11.95
C ASN A 184 -15.23 10.80 -12.60
N ASP A 185 -15.26 12.02 -13.12
CA ASP A 185 -14.11 12.61 -13.79
C ASP A 185 -13.02 12.98 -12.78
N LEU A 186 -13.41 13.50 -11.62
CA LEU A 186 -12.49 13.81 -10.52
C LEU A 186 -11.93 12.55 -9.87
N LEU A 187 -12.78 11.55 -9.62
CA LEU A 187 -12.31 10.27 -9.06
C LEU A 187 -11.33 9.55 -10.01
N ARG A 188 -11.63 9.54 -11.31
CA ARG A 188 -10.74 8.99 -12.35
C ARG A 188 -9.43 9.78 -12.45
N LYS A 189 -9.50 11.11 -12.33
CA LYS A 189 -8.31 11.96 -12.30
C LYS A 189 -7.44 11.64 -11.08
N LEU A 190 -8.05 11.49 -9.90
CA LEU A 190 -7.36 11.08 -8.68
C LEU A 190 -6.66 9.73 -8.87
N TYR A 191 -7.38 8.72 -9.34
CA TYR A 191 -6.80 7.38 -9.59
C TYR A 191 -5.63 7.41 -10.58
N THR A 192 -5.71 8.25 -11.62
CA THR A 192 -4.72 8.28 -12.70
C THR A 192 -3.46 9.04 -12.33
N TYR A 193 -3.60 10.12 -11.56
CA TYR A 193 -2.51 11.08 -11.31
C TYR A 193 -2.18 11.25 -9.83
N SER A 194 -2.94 10.62 -8.93
CA SER A 194 -2.81 10.71 -7.47
C SER A 194 -2.83 12.14 -6.92
N ALA A 195 -3.36 13.07 -7.68
CA ALA A 195 -3.36 14.48 -7.32
C ALA A 195 -4.62 15.20 -7.84
N LEU A 196 -5.20 16.01 -6.95
CA LEU A 196 -6.24 16.98 -7.25
C LEU A 196 -5.82 18.33 -6.65
N SER A 197 -6.28 19.44 -7.25
CA SER A 197 -6.21 20.74 -6.57
C SER A 197 -7.14 20.75 -5.36
N GLU A 198 -6.91 21.65 -4.40
CA GLU A 198 -7.79 21.81 -3.23
C GLU A 198 -9.26 22.02 -3.61
N LEU A 199 -9.52 22.78 -4.66
CA LEU A 199 -10.89 23.01 -5.17
C LEU A 199 -11.50 21.72 -5.76
N GLU A 200 -10.73 20.93 -6.49
CA GLU A 200 -11.20 19.65 -7.05
C GLU A 200 -11.44 18.63 -5.95
N LEU A 201 -10.55 18.55 -4.97
CA LEU A 201 -10.71 17.68 -3.82
C LEU A 201 -11.97 18.05 -3.02
N SER A 202 -12.18 19.35 -2.75
CA SER A 202 -13.39 19.83 -2.09
C SER A 202 -14.68 19.48 -2.84
N LYS A 203 -14.65 19.51 -4.17
CA LYS A 203 -15.81 19.07 -4.98
C LYS A 203 -16.02 17.56 -4.91
N LEU A 204 -14.93 16.78 -4.96
CA LEU A 204 -14.99 15.33 -4.91
C LEU A 204 -15.66 14.84 -3.61
N ILE A 205 -15.29 15.42 -2.46
CA ILE A 205 -15.80 15.00 -1.14
C ILE A 205 -17.19 15.56 -0.80
N GLN A 206 -17.69 16.57 -1.52
CA GLN A 206 -19.07 17.07 -1.34
C GLN A 206 -20.11 16.17 -1.96
N GLY A 207 -19.67 15.20 -2.76
CA GLY A 207 -20.55 14.31 -3.50
C GLY A 207 -21.24 14.98 -4.69
N VAL A 208 -22.06 14.23 -5.39
CA VAL A 208 -22.89 14.70 -6.51
C VAL A 208 -24.30 14.98 -6.03
#